data_9aeaadc3d562d80cc3e9fc4528cee8da
#
_entry.id   9aeaadc3d562d80cc3e9fc4528cee8da
#
_cell.length_a   1.000
_cell.length_b   1.000
_cell.length_c   1.000
_cell.angle_alpha   90.00
_cell.angle_beta   90.00
_cell.angle_gamma   90.00
#
_symmetry.space_group_name_H-M   'P 1'
#
loop_
_entity.id
_entity.type
_entity.pdbx_description
1 polymer ?
#
loop_
_entity_poly.entity_id
_entity_poly.type
_entity_poly.pdbx_seq_one_letter_code
_entity_poly.pdbx_strand_id
1 'polypeptide(L)'
;MKKLPLALVMSALLGSLPFVAVQSVSAAEETAENSQEEASAGPRVRRTMTLREIVFEKLEEAQQAADAGNFDEALQTLERLEKRKRNSYERAMTHNMYAYVYSTQENYAAAIPEYAKVIEIDNAPDSLKQTTRYTLAKLYMLQERYAESLATIDEWMSHSDKVNADAYMFRAQVQYQQEKYELAGEDIATAISMREEAGSRVTESWLLLQRAVMFQLKDYEGLAVTLEKLVATYSKSEYWMQLAAVYNELGREDQELATLETAYDQKLFTKESEYLNFAQALLSREIPYKAAHVLEDGMEADVVEKSARNLSLLGDAWMLAKEYDNAIVVMTQAADESGEGRDYFKLAQIYTERQEWSKSLEFSNKALNAGDLKAPYQALIIKGLAQYNLDELESASITFFKAASYPAAEKVAHQWQEYIESEQQRREYIANAG
;
A
#
# COMPACT_ATOMS: atom_id res chain seq x y z
N MET A 1 7.90 -2.11 -11.53
CA MET A 1 6.88 -2.22 -10.45
C MET A 1 6.77 -3.70 -10.10
N LYS A 2 7.00 -4.07 -8.85
CA LYS A 2 7.03 -5.49 -8.44
C LYS A 2 5.59 -6.01 -8.36
N LYS A 3 5.30 -7.13 -9.04
CA LYS A 3 4.04 -7.89 -8.88
C LYS A 3 3.82 -8.12 -7.38
N LEU A 4 2.56 -8.09 -6.93
CA LEU A 4 2.22 -8.48 -5.56
C LEU A 4 2.94 -9.81 -5.25
N PRO A 5 3.69 -9.90 -4.16
CA PRO A 5 4.41 -11.13 -3.89
C PRO A 5 3.41 -12.29 -3.74
N LEU A 6 3.66 -13.36 -4.48
CA LEU A 6 2.89 -14.61 -4.46
C LEU A 6 2.57 -15.08 -3.03
N ALA A 7 3.43 -14.76 -2.07
CA ALA A 7 3.28 -15.07 -0.65
C ALA A 7 2.00 -14.49 0.00
N LEU A 8 1.52 -13.32 -0.44
CA LEU A 8 0.28 -12.73 0.09
C LEU A 8 -0.99 -13.40 -0.48
N VAL A 9 -0.87 -14.00 -1.67
CA VAL A 9 -1.95 -14.77 -2.30
C VAL A 9 -1.94 -16.23 -1.80
N MET A 10 -0.75 -16.78 -1.49
CA MET A 10 -0.59 -18.17 -1.04
C MET A 10 -1.18 -18.44 0.36
N SER A 11 -1.10 -17.49 1.30
CA SER A 11 -1.66 -17.70 2.64
C SER A 11 -3.19 -17.84 2.66
N ALA A 12 -3.89 -17.36 1.65
CA ALA A 12 -5.34 -17.55 1.51
C ALA A 12 -5.72 -18.87 0.79
N LEU A 13 -4.77 -19.48 0.06
CA LEU A 13 -4.99 -20.71 -0.71
C LEU A 13 -4.67 -21.99 0.07
N LEU A 14 -3.80 -21.91 1.09
CA LEU A 14 -3.37 -23.03 1.93
C LEU A 14 -4.39 -23.43 3.04
N GLY A 15 -5.56 -22.79 3.07
CA GLY A 15 -6.69 -23.32 3.82
C GLY A 15 -7.02 -24.73 3.29
N SER A 16 -6.60 -25.76 4.02
CA SER A 16 -6.86 -27.20 3.83
C SER A 16 -7.55 -27.54 2.50
N LEU A 17 -6.79 -28.11 1.56
CA LEU A 17 -7.38 -28.78 0.41
C LEU A 17 -8.44 -29.76 0.95
N PRO A 18 -9.73 -29.56 0.69
CA PRO A 18 -10.73 -30.42 1.31
C PRO A 18 -10.58 -31.81 0.71
N PHE A 19 -10.08 -32.74 1.51
CA PHE A 19 -10.36 -34.11 1.26
C PHE A 19 -11.88 -34.28 1.48
N VAL A 20 -12.58 -34.74 0.45
CA VAL A 20 -13.97 -35.17 0.62
C VAL A 20 -13.90 -36.41 1.49
N ALA A 21 -14.05 -36.18 2.81
CA ALA A 21 -14.06 -37.26 3.77
C ALA A 21 -15.02 -38.35 3.31
N VAL A 22 -14.56 -39.59 3.35
CA VAL A 22 -15.39 -40.76 3.14
C VAL A 22 -16.30 -40.87 4.37
N GLN A 23 -17.37 -40.04 4.40
CA GLN A 23 -18.38 -40.19 5.45
C GLN A 23 -19.23 -41.41 5.13
N SER A 24 -19.22 -42.37 6.04
CA SER A 24 -20.24 -43.36 6.13
C SER A 24 -21.58 -42.65 6.38
N VAL A 25 -22.45 -42.64 5.37
CA VAL A 25 -23.84 -42.21 5.55
C VAL A 25 -24.53 -43.28 6.41
N SER A 26 -24.51 -43.06 7.71
CA SER A 26 -25.45 -43.68 8.62
C SER A 26 -26.81 -43.06 8.35
N ALA A 27 -27.76 -43.87 7.93
CA ALA A 27 -29.15 -43.47 7.75
C ALA A 27 -29.73 -43.04 9.11
N ALA A 28 -29.92 -41.77 9.31
CA ALA A 28 -30.82 -41.24 10.32
C ALA A 28 -32.11 -40.83 9.61
N GLU A 29 -33.19 -41.55 9.96
CA GLU A 29 -34.57 -41.20 9.67
C GLU A 29 -34.86 -39.77 10.21
N GLU A 30 -35.29 -38.87 9.34
CA GLU A 30 -36.05 -37.69 9.77
C GLU A 30 -37.34 -37.62 8.96
N THR A 31 -38.40 -37.60 9.71
CA THR A 31 -39.81 -37.69 9.42
C THR A 31 -40.28 -36.65 8.40
N ALA A 32 -41.16 -37.16 7.54
CA ALA A 32 -41.97 -36.40 6.60
C ALA A 32 -43.04 -35.57 7.32
N GLU A 33 -43.26 -34.33 6.85
CA GLU A 33 -44.61 -33.75 6.76
C GLU A 33 -44.72 -32.75 5.60
N ASN A 34 -45.64 -33.11 4.72
CA ASN A 34 -46.47 -32.25 3.85
C ASN A 34 -45.91 -31.45 2.69
N SER A 35 -46.19 -31.93 1.48
CA SER A 35 -47.23 -31.34 0.61
C SER A 35 -47.42 -32.17 -0.66
N GLN A 36 -48.63 -32.51 -0.93
CA GLN A 36 -49.13 -33.13 -2.17
C GLN A 36 -49.08 -32.11 -3.35
N GLU A 37 -48.68 -32.62 -4.45
CA GLU A 37 -49.15 -32.45 -5.86
C GLU A 37 -47.93 -32.58 -6.78
N GLU A 38 -47.85 -33.40 -7.71
CA GLU A 38 -48.54 -33.99 -8.83
C GLU A 38 -47.78 -35.20 -9.38
N ALA A 39 -48.51 -36.24 -9.69
CA ALA A 39 -48.01 -37.45 -10.30
C ALA A 39 -47.74 -37.29 -11.78
N SER A 40 -46.53 -37.61 -12.26
CA SER A 40 -46.26 -38.53 -13.37
C SER A 40 -44.81 -38.50 -13.85
N ALA A 41 -43.93 -39.21 -13.15
CA ALA A 41 -42.70 -39.79 -13.72
C ALA A 41 -42.37 -41.00 -12.90
N GLY A 42 -42.23 -42.18 -13.51
CA GLY A 42 -41.95 -43.44 -12.83
C GLY A 42 -40.73 -43.39 -11.93
N PRO A 43 -40.53 -44.35 -11.00
CA PRO A 43 -39.51 -44.28 -10.00
C PRO A 43 -38.13 -44.19 -10.64
N ARG A 44 -37.52 -42.98 -10.61
CA ARG A 44 -36.10 -42.86 -10.83
C ARG A 44 -35.41 -43.50 -9.65
N VAL A 45 -34.99 -44.75 -9.82
CA VAL A 45 -34.10 -45.43 -8.87
C VAL A 45 -32.86 -44.53 -8.72
N ARG A 46 -32.79 -43.72 -7.68
CA ARG A 46 -31.54 -43.10 -7.26
C ARG A 46 -30.61 -44.27 -6.89
N ARG A 47 -29.73 -44.65 -7.83
CA ARG A 47 -28.62 -45.55 -7.52
C ARG A 47 -27.77 -44.83 -6.49
N THR A 48 -27.91 -45.20 -5.23
CA THR A 48 -26.97 -44.81 -4.18
C THR A 48 -25.62 -45.37 -4.57
N MET A 49 -24.71 -44.48 -4.94
CA MET A 49 -23.33 -44.84 -5.27
C MET A 49 -22.60 -45.08 -3.94
N THR A 50 -22.55 -46.34 -3.50
CA THR A 50 -21.82 -46.72 -2.30
C THR A 50 -20.49 -47.35 -2.64
N LEU A 51 -19.48 -47.08 -1.83
CA LEU A 51 -18.21 -47.79 -1.87
C LEU A 51 -18.43 -49.18 -1.24
N ARG A 52 -17.85 -50.20 -1.86
CA ARG A 52 -17.77 -51.50 -1.20
C ARG A 52 -16.79 -51.40 -0.01
N GLU A 53 -17.09 -52.13 1.06
CA GLU A 53 -16.32 -52.13 2.30
C GLU A 53 -14.80 -52.29 2.04
N ILE A 54 -14.40 -53.26 1.25
CA ILE A 54 -13.00 -53.52 0.89
C ILE A 54 -12.34 -52.33 0.18
N VAL A 55 -13.10 -51.53 -0.59
CA VAL A 55 -12.56 -50.31 -1.28
C VAL A 55 -12.46 -49.20 -0.27
N PHE A 56 -13.46 -49.03 0.58
CA PHE A 56 -13.45 -48.03 1.65
C PHE A 56 -12.25 -48.22 2.58
N GLU A 57 -12.05 -49.45 3.12
CA GLU A 57 -10.93 -49.78 4.00
C GLU A 57 -9.57 -49.47 3.35
N LYS A 58 -9.41 -49.76 2.05
CA LYS A 58 -8.14 -49.47 1.34
C LYS A 58 -7.93 -48.00 1.06
N LEU A 59 -8.97 -47.23 0.85
CA LEU A 59 -8.85 -45.78 0.72
C LEU A 59 -8.52 -45.14 2.08
N GLU A 60 -9.13 -45.63 3.16
CA GLU A 60 -8.81 -45.16 4.52
C GLU A 60 -7.36 -45.53 4.93
N GLU A 61 -6.90 -46.75 4.64
CA GLU A 61 -5.50 -47.18 4.86
C GLU A 61 -4.52 -46.25 4.09
N ALA A 62 -4.82 -45.95 2.84
CA ALA A 62 -3.99 -45.06 2.04
C ALA A 62 -3.99 -43.61 2.57
N GLN A 63 -5.14 -43.13 3.05
CA GLN A 63 -5.23 -41.82 3.68
C GLN A 63 -4.41 -41.76 4.96
N GLN A 64 -4.59 -42.68 5.87
CA GLN A 64 -3.86 -42.77 7.14
C GLN A 64 -2.34 -42.84 6.91
N ALA A 65 -1.89 -43.61 5.91
CA ALA A 65 -0.49 -43.68 5.53
C ALA A 65 0.01 -42.32 5.02
N ALA A 66 -0.76 -41.64 4.16
CA ALA A 66 -0.40 -40.31 3.64
C ALA A 66 -0.34 -39.24 4.74
N ASP A 67 -1.32 -39.23 5.66
CA ASP A 67 -1.36 -38.30 6.78
C ASP A 67 -0.20 -38.52 7.77
N ALA A 68 0.29 -39.78 7.87
CA ALA A 68 1.49 -40.13 8.62
C ALA A 68 2.82 -39.85 7.87
N GLY A 69 2.75 -39.36 6.63
CA GLY A 69 3.94 -39.11 5.79
C GLY A 69 4.50 -40.35 5.09
N ASN A 70 3.84 -41.51 5.19
CA ASN A 70 4.23 -42.78 4.59
C ASN A 70 3.70 -42.90 3.14
N PHE A 71 4.14 -41.98 2.27
CA PHE A 71 3.57 -41.81 0.93
C PHE A 71 3.74 -43.05 0.04
N ASP A 72 4.90 -43.72 0.11
CA ASP A 72 5.16 -44.94 -0.66
C ASP A 72 4.16 -46.06 -0.29
N GLU A 73 3.82 -46.22 0.99
CA GLU A 73 2.85 -47.19 1.47
C GLU A 73 1.42 -46.84 0.98
N ALA A 74 1.07 -45.55 1.04
CA ALA A 74 -0.18 -45.03 0.51
C ALA A 74 -0.34 -45.33 -0.99
N LEU A 75 0.67 -45.03 -1.80
CA LEU A 75 0.68 -45.29 -3.22
C LEU A 75 0.61 -46.78 -3.55
N GLN A 76 1.39 -47.65 -2.84
CA GLN A 76 1.31 -49.10 -3.00
C GLN A 76 -0.06 -49.65 -2.70
N THR A 77 -0.74 -49.13 -1.67
CA THR A 77 -2.11 -49.54 -1.31
C THR A 77 -3.07 -49.17 -2.43
N LEU A 78 -2.94 -47.99 -3.00
CA LEU A 78 -3.76 -47.54 -4.14
C LEU A 78 -3.47 -48.35 -5.41
N GLU A 79 -2.22 -48.71 -5.71
CA GLU A 79 -1.84 -49.57 -6.84
C GLU A 79 -2.46 -50.96 -6.73
N ARG A 80 -2.49 -51.54 -5.51
CA ARG A 80 -3.16 -52.85 -5.25
C ARG A 80 -4.66 -52.74 -5.46
N LEU A 81 -5.27 -51.59 -5.06
CA LEU A 81 -6.68 -51.31 -5.27
C LEU A 81 -6.99 -51.13 -6.76
N GLU A 82 -6.09 -50.48 -7.51
CA GLU A 82 -6.26 -50.26 -8.95
C GLU A 82 -6.34 -51.54 -9.79
N LYS A 83 -5.66 -52.58 -9.38
CA LYS A 83 -5.68 -53.92 -10.02
C LYS A 83 -7.04 -54.67 -9.80
N ARG A 84 -7.89 -54.14 -8.92
CA ARG A 84 -9.22 -54.76 -8.64
C ARG A 84 -10.29 -54.16 -9.54
N LYS A 85 -11.33 -54.96 -9.84
CA LYS A 85 -12.50 -54.47 -10.57
C LYS A 85 -13.23 -53.44 -9.69
N ARG A 86 -13.40 -52.21 -10.20
CA ARG A 86 -14.03 -51.09 -9.51
C ARG A 86 -15.19 -50.55 -10.34
N ASN A 87 -16.25 -50.05 -9.70
CA ASN A 87 -17.31 -49.27 -10.34
C ASN A 87 -16.81 -47.83 -10.63
N SER A 88 -17.61 -47.01 -11.30
CA SER A 88 -17.24 -45.62 -11.68
C SER A 88 -16.93 -44.76 -10.44
N TYR A 89 -17.77 -44.88 -9.40
CA TYR A 89 -17.55 -44.11 -8.17
C TYR A 89 -16.27 -44.54 -7.45
N GLU A 90 -16.03 -45.84 -7.32
CA GLU A 90 -14.82 -46.40 -6.70
C GLU A 90 -13.56 -46.00 -7.47
N ARG A 91 -13.60 -45.93 -8.83
CA ARG A 91 -12.51 -45.42 -9.66
C ARG A 91 -12.25 -43.95 -9.39
N ALA A 92 -13.32 -43.13 -9.37
CA ALA A 92 -13.21 -41.73 -9.09
C ALA A 92 -12.59 -41.47 -7.71
N MET A 93 -13.04 -42.17 -6.66
CA MET A 93 -12.46 -42.05 -5.32
C MET A 93 -11.02 -42.54 -5.24
N THR A 94 -10.63 -43.56 -6.02
CA THR A 94 -9.24 -44.01 -6.08
C THR A 94 -8.34 -42.92 -6.68
N HIS A 95 -8.73 -42.32 -7.81
CA HIS A 95 -7.95 -41.22 -8.40
C HIS A 95 -7.95 -39.98 -7.52
N ASN A 96 -9.06 -39.68 -6.84
CA ASN A 96 -9.10 -38.59 -5.86
C ASN A 96 -8.13 -38.84 -4.71
N MET A 97 -7.96 -40.09 -4.26
CA MET A 97 -6.99 -40.43 -3.23
C MET A 97 -5.55 -40.34 -3.72
N TYR A 98 -5.24 -40.81 -4.95
CA TYR A 98 -3.91 -40.57 -5.56
C TYR A 98 -3.56 -39.06 -5.60
N ALA A 99 -4.51 -38.27 -6.06
CA ALA A 99 -4.33 -36.82 -6.12
C ALA A 99 -4.14 -36.19 -4.74
N TYR A 100 -4.86 -36.69 -3.72
CA TYR A 100 -4.65 -36.28 -2.33
C TYR A 100 -3.25 -36.61 -1.83
N VAL A 101 -2.77 -37.86 -2.02
CA VAL A 101 -1.43 -38.30 -1.62
C VAL A 101 -0.35 -37.41 -2.28
N TYR A 102 -0.46 -37.17 -3.59
CA TYR A 102 0.49 -36.30 -4.30
C TYR A 102 0.39 -34.84 -3.83
N SER A 103 -0.80 -34.35 -3.52
CA SER A 103 -0.98 -32.98 -3.01
C SER A 103 -0.37 -32.82 -1.61
N THR A 104 -0.47 -33.83 -0.75
CA THR A 104 0.14 -33.84 0.59
C THR A 104 1.67 -33.88 0.51
N GLN A 105 2.23 -34.48 -0.56
CA GLN A 105 3.65 -34.41 -0.90
C GLN A 105 4.09 -33.09 -1.54
N GLU A 106 3.17 -32.15 -1.74
CA GLU A 106 3.37 -30.92 -2.54
C GLU A 106 3.76 -31.21 -4.01
N ASN A 107 3.56 -32.46 -4.45
CA ASN A 107 3.79 -32.86 -5.85
C ASN A 107 2.54 -32.56 -6.69
N TYR A 108 2.26 -31.28 -6.88
CA TYR A 108 1.08 -30.81 -7.62
C TYR A 108 1.10 -31.24 -9.08
N ALA A 109 2.29 -31.39 -9.67
CA ALA A 109 2.45 -31.87 -11.05
C ALA A 109 1.89 -33.29 -11.22
N ALA A 110 2.03 -34.17 -10.22
CA ALA A 110 1.46 -35.51 -10.23
C ALA A 110 0.00 -35.53 -9.78
N ALA A 111 -0.43 -34.62 -8.90
CA ALA A 111 -1.81 -34.53 -8.42
C ALA A 111 -2.79 -34.08 -9.50
N ILE A 112 -2.41 -33.12 -10.33
CA ILE A 112 -3.25 -32.52 -11.38
C ILE A 112 -3.84 -33.58 -12.33
N PRO A 113 -3.05 -34.48 -12.96
CA PRO A 113 -3.61 -35.49 -13.87
C PRO A 113 -4.53 -36.48 -13.16
N GLU A 114 -4.30 -36.75 -11.88
CA GLU A 114 -5.18 -37.65 -11.12
C GLU A 114 -6.54 -36.99 -10.84
N TYR A 115 -6.58 -35.71 -10.47
CA TYR A 115 -7.83 -34.97 -10.36
C TYR A 115 -8.56 -34.83 -11.70
N ALA A 116 -7.83 -34.62 -12.81
CA ALA A 116 -8.45 -34.58 -14.14
C ALA A 116 -9.17 -35.88 -14.48
N LYS A 117 -8.56 -37.05 -14.18
CA LYS A 117 -9.22 -38.36 -14.37
C LYS A 117 -10.53 -38.50 -13.59
N VAL A 118 -10.64 -37.91 -12.39
CA VAL A 118 -11.91 -37.93 -11.60
C VAL A 118 -13.03 -37.25 -12.38
N ILE A 119 -12.75 -36.14 -13.03
CA ILE A 119 -13.74 -35.37 -13.79
C ILE A 119 -14.18 -36.11 -15.06
N GLU A 120 -13.26 -36.83 -15.71
CA GLU A 120 -13.49 -37.58 -16.95
C GLU A 120 -14.26 -38.88 -16.74
N ILE A 121 -14.32 -39.41 -15.51
CA ILE A 121 -15.03 -40.66 -15.24
C ILE A 121 -16.54 -40.50 -15.43
N ASP A 122 -17.09 -41.23 -16.40
CA ASP A 122 -18.53 -41.30 -16.61
C ASP A 122 -19.25 -41.85 -15.37
N ASN A 123 -20.42 -41.26 -15.08
CA ASN A 123 -21.26 -41.64 -13.92
C ASN A 123 -20.54 -41.49 -12.54
N ALA A 124 -19.46 -40.70 -12.44
CA ALA A 124 -19.03 -40.24 -11.13
C ALA A 124 -20.02 -39.16 -10.62
N PRO A 125 -20.23 -39.06 -9.28
CA PRO A 125 -21.17 -38.09 -8.71
C PRO A 125 -20.82 -36.65 -9.10
N ASP A 126 -21.83 -35.88 -9.49
CA ASP A 126 -21.62 -34.47 -9.92
C ASP A 126 -21.03 -33.63 -8.78
N SER A 127 -21.41 -33.90 -7.51
CA SER A 127 -20.83 -33.24 -6.35
C SER A 127 -19.32 -33.46 -6.25
N LEU A 128 -18.86 -34.71 -6.49
CA LEU A 128 -17.43 -35.03 -6.49
C LEU A 128 -16.71 -34.33 -7.64
N LYS A 129 -17.27 -34.36 -8.86
CA LYS A 129 -16.70 -33.66 -10.00
C LYS A 129 -16.58 -32.14 -9.75
N GLN A 130 -17.60 -31.55 -9.14
CA GLN A 130 -17.61 -30.11 -8.83
C GLN A 130 -16.54 -29.77 -7.78
N THR A 131 -16.45 -30.50 -6.68
CA THR A 131 -15.39 -30.30 -5.68
C THR A 131 -14.01 -30.46 -6.31
N THR A 132 -13.84 -31.48 -7.17
CA THR A 132 -12.59 -31.77 -7.87
C THR A 132 -12.21 -30.63 -8.84
N ARG A 133 -13.17 -30.08 -9.63
CA ARG A 133 -12.90 -28.94 -10.51
C ARG A 133 -12.40 -27.73 -9.75
N TYR A 134 -13.05 -27.41 -8.62
CA TYR A 134 -12.62 -26.28 -7.78
C TYR A 134 -11.20 -26.46 -7.23
N THR A 135 -10.89 -27.68 -6.75
CA THR A 135 -9.55 -28.04 -6.29
C THR A 135 -8.53 -27.98 -7.42
N LEU A 136 -8.87 -28.52 -8.59
CA LEU A 136 -8.00 -28.52 -9.77
C LEU A 136 -7.69 -27.09 -10.24
N ALA A 137 -8.68 -26.18 -10.25
CA ALA A 137 -8.46 -24.78 -10.58
C ALA A 137 -7.43 -24.13 -9.62
N LYS A 138 -7.52 -24.42 -8.31
CA LYS A 138 -6.54 -23.94 -7.33
C LYS A 138 -5.14 -24.50 -7.57
N LEU A 139 -5.03 -25.80 -7.91
CA LEU A 139 -3.73 -26.41 -8.20
C LEU A 139 -3.10 -25.84 -9.47
N TYR A 140 -3.89 -25.57 -10.51
CA TYR A 140 -3.40 -24.87 -11.70
C TYR A 140 -2.86 -23.48 -11.34
N MET A 141 -3.55 -22.73 -10.48
CA MET A 141 -3.08 -21.43 -10.02
C MET A 141 -1.75 -21.54 -9.24
N LEU A 142 -1.61 -22.53 -8.35
CA LEU A 142 -0.37 -22.78 -7.59
C LEU A 142 0.81 -23.12 -8.50
N GLN A 143 0.55 -23.77 -9.64
CA GLN A 143 1.52 -24.10 -10.67
C GLN A 143 1.70 -22.99 -11.72
N GLU A 144 1.18 -21.78 -11.48
CA GLU A 144 1.22 -20.62 -12.40
C GLU A 144 0.59 -20.91 -13.77
N ARG A 145 -0.22 -21.97 -13.86
CA ARG A 145 -0.98 -22.36 -15.07
C ARG A 145 -2.30 -21.60 -15.10
N TYR A 146 -2.22 -20.28 -15.18
CA TYR A 146 -3.36 -19.38 -15.00
C TYR A 146 -4.44 -19.57 -16.05
N ALA A 147 -4.08 -19.91 -17.30
CA ALA A 147 -5.05 -20.15 -18.37
C ALA A 147 -5.94 -21.35 -18.08
N GLU A 148 -5.33 -22.47 -17.61
CA GLU A 148 -6.06 -23.67 -17.24
C GLU A 148 -6.85 -23.45 -15.95
N SER A 149 -6.29 -22.71 -14.98
CA SER A 149 -7.01 -22.34 -13.76
C SER A 149 -8.29 -21.57 -14.09
N LEU A 150 -8.19 -20.56 -14.96
CA LEU A 150 -9.36 -19.76 -15.37
C LEU A 150 -10.40 -20.60 -16.10
N ALA A 151 -10.00 -21.40 -17.07
CA ALA A 151 -10.94 -22.29 -17.78
C ALA A 151 -11.65 -23.26 -16.85
N THR A 152 -10.91 -23.81 -15.88
CA THR A 152 -11.47 -24.78 -14.93
C THR A 152 -12.42 -24.13 -13.92
N ILE A 153 -12.13 -22.91 -13.43
CA ILE A 153 -13.05 -22.20 -12.53
C ILE A 153 -14.30 -21.72 -13.27
N ASP A 154 -14.18 -21.27 -14.52
CA ASP A 154 -15.33 -20.89 -15.35
C ASP A 154 -16.23 -22.10 -15.61
N GLU A 155 -15.66 -23.29 -15.91
CA GLU A 155 -16.42 -24.52 -16.03
C GLU A 155 -17.12 -24.88 -14.72
N TRP A 156 -16.42 -24.76 -13.59
CA TRP A 156 -17.02 -24.99 -12.28
C TRP A 156 -18.19 -24.06 -12.00
N MET A 157 -18.04 -22.76 -12.28
CA MET A 157 -19.09 -21.75 -12.09
C MET A 157 -20.32 -22.05 -12.97
N SER A 158 -20.11 -22.49 -14.22
CA SER A 158 -21.18 -22.82 -15.16
C SER A 158 -22.02 -24.02 -14.76
N HIS A 159 -21.47 -24.94 -13.94
CA HIS A 159 -22.15 -26.14 -13.43
C HIS A 159 -22.63 -26.00 -11.98
N SER A 160 -22.47 -24.82 -11.39
CA SER A 160 -22.85 -24.55 -10.00
C SER A 160 -24.22 -23.87 -9.96
N ASP A 161 -25.17 -24.44 -9.22
CA ASP A 161 -26.49 -23.83 -9.01
C ASP A 161 -26.39 -22.49 -8.30
N LYS A 162 -25.37 -22.32 -7.44
CA LYS A 162 -25.10 -21.11 -6.68
C LYS A 162 -23.61 -20.88 -6.54
N VAL A 163 -23.13 -19.84 -7.19
CA VAL A 163 -21.73 -19.37 -7.09
C VAL A 163 -21.59 -18.49 -5.83
N ASN A 164 -20.62 -18.78 -5.00
CA ASN A 164 -20.37 -18.01 -3.79
C ASN A 164 -19.31 -16.90 -3.99
N ALA A 165 -19.24 -15.98 -3.05
CA ALA A 165 -18.32 -14.86 -3.09
C ALA A 165 -16.84 -15.28 -3.19
N ASP A 166 -16.46 -16.39 -2.53
CA ASP A 166 -15.07 -16.89 -2.56
C ASP A 166 -14.66 -17.38 -3.95
N ALA A 167 -15.61 -17.90 -4.75
CA ALA A 167 -15.34 -18.35 -6.12
C ALA A 167 -15.10 -17.14 -7.07
N TYR A 168 -15.89 -16.07 -6.94
CA TYR A 168 -15.63 -14.83 -7.67
C TYR A 168 -14.28 -14.23 -7.30
N MET A 169 -13.97 -14.17 -6.01
CA MET A 169 -12.68 -13.66 -5.55
C MET A 169 -11.51 -14.51 -6.04
N PHE A 170 -11.65 -15.84 -6.05
CA PHE A 170 -10.63 -16.73 -6.60
C PHE A 170 -10.45 -16.49 -8.11
N ARG A 171 -11.53 -16.39 -8.88
CA ARG A 171 -11.44 -16.08 -10.32
C ARG A 171 -10.78 -14.73 -10.56
N ALA A 172 -11.11 -13.71 -9.77
CA ALA A 172 -10.46 -12.41 -9.82
C ALA A 172 -8.96 -12.48 -9.56
N GLN A 173 -8.51 -13.30 -8.61
CA GLN A 173 -7.09 -13.54 -8.36
C GLN A 173 -6.39 -14.13 -9.60
N VAL A 174 -7.01 -15.11 -10.26
CA VAL A 174 -6.47 -15.72 -11.49
C VAL A 174 -6.42 -14.69 -12.63
N GLN A 175 -7.49 -13.90 -12.81
CA GLN A 175 -7.56 -12.84 -13.81
C GLN A 175 -6.50 -11.76 -13.58
N TYR A 176 -6.26 -11.36 -12.32
CA TYR A 176 -5.21 -10.42 -11.95
C TYR A 176 -3.82 -10.92 -12.37
N GLN A 177 -3.52 -12.23 -12.14
CA GLN A 177 -2.25 -12.81 -12.56
C GLN A 177 -2.09 -12.84 -14.09
N GLN A 178 -3.20 -12.90 -14.82
CA GLN A 178 -3.23 -12.79 -16.28
C GLN A 178 -3.28 -11.34 -16.80
N GLU A 179 -3.18 -10.35 -15.91
CA GLU A 179 -3.25 -8.92 -16.25
C GLU A 179 -4.62 -8.50 -16.86
N LYS A 180 -5.68 -9.29 -16.61
CA LYS A 180 -7.07 -9.01 -17.01
C LYS A 180 -7.76 -8.19 -15.92
N TYR A 181 -7.31 -6.96 -15.74
CA TYR A 181 -7.66 -6.15 -14.57
C TYR A 181 -9.13 -5.72 -14.54
N GLU A 182 -9.72 -5.43 -15.68
CA GLU A 182 -11.13 -5.05 -15.80
C GLU A 182 -12.04 -6.20 -15.33
N LEU A 183 -11.81 -7.43 -15.81
CA LEU A 183 -12.57 -8.61 -15.40
C LEU A 183 -12.35 -8.94 -13.92
N ALA A 184 -11.11 -8.79 -13.43
CA ALA A 184 -10.79 -8.97 -12.02
C ALA A 184 -11.56 -7.97 -11.15
N GLY A 185 -11.67 -6.71 -11.58
CA GLY A 185 -12.43 -5.66 -10.89
C GLY A 185 -13.92 -5.98 -10.78
N GLU A 186 -14.54 -6.48 -11.85
CA GLU A 186 -15.95 -6.89 -11.87
C GLU A 186 -16.22 -8.04 -10.90
N ASP A 187 -15.36 -9.06 -10.89
CA ASP A 187 -15.49 -10.21 -10.00
C ASP A 187 -15.27 -9.83 -8.53
N ILE A 188 -14.30 -8.95 -8.25
CA ILE A 188 -14.06 -8.43 -6.89
C ILE A 188 -15.28 -7.65 -6.40
N ALA A 189 -15.83 -6.76 -7.23
CA ALA A 189 -17.00 -5.98 -6.87
C ALA A 189 -18.19 -6.90 -6.54
N THR A 190 -18.42 -7.93 -7.36
CA THR A 190 -19.45 -8.94 -7.12
C THR A 190 -19.21 -9.69 -5.80
N ALA A 191 -17.98 -10.15 -5.55
CA ALA A 191 -17.63 -10.88 -4.34
C ALA A 191 -17.82 -10.03 -3.08
N ILE A 192 -17.42 -8.76 -3.12
CA ILE A 192 -17.55 -7.82 -1.99
C ILE A 192 -19.03 -7.53 -1.73
N SER A 193 -19.83 -7.22 -2.77
CA SER A 193 -21.28 -6.98 -2.63
C SER A 193 -21.97 -8.18 -1.97
N MET A 194 -21.70 -9.40 -2.42
CA MET A 194 -22.27 -10.61 -1.83
C MET A 194 -21.92 -10.76 -0.34
N ARG A 195 -20.72 -10.39 0.07
CA ARG A 195 -20.30 -10.41 1.48
C ARG A 195 -21.01 -9.35 2.30
N GLU A 196 -21.09 -8.12 1.78
CA GLU A 196 -21.75 -7.00 2.43
C GLU A 196 -23.25 -7.26 2.59
N GLU A 197 -23.94 -7.79 1.55
CA GLU A 197 -25.35 -8.17 1.60
C GLU A 197 -25.64 -9.30 2.61
N ALA A 198 -24.67 -10.21 2.79
CA ALA A 198 -24.76 -11.26 3.81
C ALA A 198 -24.44 -10.77 5.23
N GLY A 199 -24.15 -9.48 5.42
CA GLY A 199 -23.72 -8.92 6.70
C GLY A 199 -22.36 -9.44 7.18
N SER A 200 -21.56 -10.00 6.26
CA SER A 200 -20.25 -10.58 6.56
C SER A 200 -19.15 -9.56 6.32
N ARG A 201 -18.13 -9.55 7.19
CA ARG A 201 -16.98 -8.66 7.03
C ARG A 201 -16.17 -9.00 5.79
N VAL A 202 -15.83 -7.99 4.99
CA VAL A 202 -14.86 -8.10 3.90
C VAL A 202 -13.46 -8.21 4.51
N THR A 203 -12.69 -9.20 4.08
CA THR A 203 -11.34 -9.44 4.61
C THR A 203 -10.34 -8.44 4.06
N GLU A 204 -9.27 -8.18 4.80
CA GLU A 204 -8.19 -7.28 4.37
C GLU A 204 -7.59 -7.72 3.03
N SER A 205 -7.37 -9.03 2.83
CA SER A 205 -6.80 -9.57 1.59
C SER A 205 -7.65 -9.27 0.36
N TRP A 206 -8.97 -9.23 0.50
CA TRP A 206 -9.89 -8.89 -0.59
C TRP A 206 -9.78 -7.41 -0.97
N LEU A 207 -9.78 -6.53 0.04
CA LEU A 207 -9.59 -5.09 -0.19
C LEU A 207 -8.18 -4.78 -0.75
N LEU A 208 -7.16 -5.54 -0.36
CA LEU A 208 -5.81 -5.41 -0.92
C LEU A 208 -5.75 -5.80 -2.39
N LEU A 209 -6.47 -6.86 -2.79
CA LEU A 209 -6.58 -7.22 -4.21
C LEU A 209 -7.37 -6.16 -4.99
N GLN A 210 -8.49 -5.66 -4.44
CA GLN A 210 -9.25 -4.56 -5.04
C GLN A 210 -8.37 -3.33 -5.26
N ARG A 211 -7.63 -2.91 -4.22
CA ARG A 211 -6.67 -1.81 -4.29
C ARG A 211 -5.65 -2.02 -5.41
N ALA A 212 -5.09 -3.23 -5.53
CA ALA A 212 -4.11 -3.54 -6.55
C ALA A 212 -4.71 -3.44 -7.97
N VAL A 213 -5.94 -3.92 -8.16
CA VAL A 213 -6.66 -3.83 -9.44
C VAL A 213 -6.95 -2.38 -9.79
N MET A 214 -7.54 -1.59 -8.87
CA MET A 214 -7.84 -0.17 -9.11
C MET A 214 -6.57 0.63 -9.46
N PHE A 215 -5.46 0.33 -8.80
CA PHE A 215 -4.17 0.95 -9.12
C PHE A 215 -3.69 0.60 -10.54
N GLN A 216 -3.81 -0.66 -10.99
CA GLN A 216 -3.43 -1.06 -12.34
C GLN A 216 -4.31 -0.40 -13.41
N LEU A 217 -5.60 -0.25 -13.12
CA LEU A 217 -6.56 0.44 -13.98
C LEU A 217 -6.41 1.97 -13.96
N LYS A 218 -5.60 2.52 -13.04
CA LYS A 218 -5.51 3.95 -12.74
C LYS A 218 -6.87 4.57 -12.36
N ASP A 219 -7.73 3.76 -11.80
CA ASP A 219 -8.99 4.20 -11.22
C ASP A 219 -8.74 4.74 -9.81
N TYR A 220 -8.29 6.00 -9.74
CA TYR A 220 -7.96 6.66 -8.47
C TYR A 220 -9.21 6.92 -7.61
N GLU A 221 -10.39 7.07 -8.21
CA GLU A 221 -11.65 7.20 -7.48
C GLU A 221 -12.00 5.88 -6.77
N GLY A 222 -12.00 4.77 -7.49
CA GLY A 222 -12.21 3.44 -6.92
C GLY A 222 -11.13 3.06 -5.91
N LEU A 223 -9.90 3.51 -6.13
CA LEU A 223 -8.78 3.32 -5.22
C LEU A 223 -9.00 4.07 -3.90
N ALA A 224 -9.46 5.32 -3.94
CA ALA A 224 -9.81 6.10 -2.74
C ALA A 224 -10.89 5.40 -1.92
N VAL A 225 -12.01 5.01 -2.54
CA VAL A 225 -13.10 4.27 -1.87
C VAL A 225 -12.60 2.98 -1.21
N THR A 226 -11.70 2.25 -1.89
CA THR A 226 -11.12 1.01 -1.35
C THR A 226 -10.23 1.30 -0.14
N LEU A 227 -9.41 2.35 -0.21
CA LEU A 227 -8.54 2.77 0.89
C LEU A 227 -9.35 3.33 2.07
N GLU A 228 -10.45 4.06 1.83
CA GLU A 228 -11.39 4.46 2.89
C GLU A 228 -11.93 3.25 3.68
N LYS A 229 -12.31 2.18 2.98
CA LYS A 229 -12.72 0.91 3.64
C LYS A 229 -11.57 0.29 4.43
N LEU A 230 -10.34 0.34 3.91
CA LEU A 230 -9.15 -0.18 4.59
C LEU A 230 -8.83 0.61 5.87
N VAL A 231 -8.81 1.94 5.83
CA VAL A 231 -8.53 2.77 7.02
C VAL A 231 -9.63 2.65 8.07
N ALA A 232 -10.91 2.59 7.65
CA ALA A 232 -12.04 2.43 8.56
C ALA A 232 -12.04 1.08 9.29
N THR A 233 -11.48 0.03 8.65
CA THR A 233 -11.58 -1.34 9.18
C THR A 233 -10.29 -1.80 9.85
N TYR A 234 -9.12 -1.43 9.31
CA TYR A 234 -7.80 -1.94 9.72
C TYR A 234 -6.87 -0.86 10.26
N SER A 235 -7.14 0.41 10.00
CA SER A 235 -6.47 1.61 10.55
C SER A 235 -4.93 1.53 10.63
N LYS A 236 -4.28 0.97 9.59
CA LYS A 236 -2.82 0.91 9.51
C LYS A 236 -2.27 2.21 8.90
N SER A 237 -1.17 2.74 9.44
CA SER A 237 -0.50 3.94 8.93
C SER A 237 -0.31 3.92 7.40
N GLU A 238 0.12 2.78 6.85
CA GLU A 238 0.36 2.65 5.42
C GLU A 238 -0.88 2.92 4.54
N TYR A 239 -2.08 2.60 5.03
CA TYR A 239 -3.33 2.85 4.29
C TYR A 239 -3.73 4.32 4.34
N TRP A 240 -3.51 4.97 5.49
CA TRP A 240 -3.73 6.40 5.64
C TRP A 240 -2.81 7.20 4.71
N MET A 241 -1.51 6.84 4.65
CA MET A 241 -0.56 7.48 3.76
C MET A 241 -0.91 7.29 2.28
N GLN A 242 -1.37 6.08 1.91
CA GLN A 242 -1.80 5.80 0.54
C GLN A 242 -3.08 6.57 0.19
N LEU A 243 -4.04 6.68 1.13
CA LEU A 243 -5.27 7.44 0.91
C LEU A 243 -4.97 8.92 0.72
N ALA A 244 -4.11 9.49 1.55
CA ALA A 244 -3.66 10.88 1.40
C ALA A 244 -3.00 11.10 0.03
N ALA A 245 -2.10 10.21 -0.39
CA ALA A 245 -1.45 10.30 -1.69
C ALA A 245 -2.44 10.21 -2.87
N VAL A 246 -3.49 9.37 -2.74
CA VAL A 246 -4.54 9.26 -3.76
C VAL A 246 -5.40 10.52 -3.80
N TYR A 247 -5.74 11.11 -2.65
CA TYR A 247 -6.44 12.39 -2.63
C TYR A 247 -5.63 13.52 -3.25
N ASN A 248 -4.31 13.55 -3.01
CA ASN A 248 -3.39 14.48 -3.68
C ASN A 248 -3.41 14.31 -5.21
N GLU A 249 -3.33 13.06 -5.71
CA GLU A 249 -3.39 12.76 -7.15
C GLU A 249 -4.73 13.17 -7.78
N LEU A 250 -5.82 13.11 -7.01
CA LEU A 250 -7.16 13.57 -7.41
C LEU A 250 -7.35 15.09 -7.29
N GLY A 251 -6.35 15.84 -6.81
CA GLY A 251 -6.45 17.26 -6.53
C GLY A 251 -7.40 17.60 -5.35
N ARG A 252 -7.63 16.63 -4.46
CA ARG A 252 -8.51 16.75 -3.30
C ARG A 252 -7.71 17.11 -2.04
N GLU A 253 -7.06 18.27 -2.10
CA GLU A 253 -6.10 18.72 -1.09
C GLU A 253 -6.68 18.79 0.33
N ASP A 254 -7.96 19.18 0.50
CA ASP A 254 -8.61 19.23 1.81
C ASP A 254 -8.81 17.83 2.42
N GLN A 255 -9.12 16.83 1.57
CA GLN A 255 -9.25 15.44 2.01
C GLN A 255 -7.88 14.81 2.31
N GLU A 256 -6.84 15.15 1.52
CA GLU A 256 -5.46 14.77 1.82
C GLU A 256 -5.06 15.25 3.22
N LEU A 257 -5.22 16.54 3.48
CA LEU A 257 -4.82 17.13 4.76
C LEU A 257 -5.60 16.54 5.93
N ALA A 258 -6.93 16.42 5.81
CA ALA A 258 -7.78 15.82 6.84
C ALA A 258 -7.41 14.35 7.11
N THR A 259 -6.99 13.61 6.07
CA THR A 259 -6.54 12.23 6.19
C THR A 259 -5.23 12.13 6.96
N LEU A 260 -4.24 12.96 6.63
CA LEU A 260 -2.95 13.02 7.32
C LEU A 260 -3.11 13.47 8.78
N GLU A 261 -3.94 14.50 9.02
CA GLU A 261 -4.25 14.99 10.35
C GLU A 261 -4.90 13.90 11.22
N THR A 262 -5.88 13.19 10.66
CA THR A 262 -6.56 12.09 11.39
C THR A 262 -5.57 10.98 11.77
N ALA A 263 -4.67 10.61 10.86
CA ALA A 263 -3.66 9.60 11.13
C ALA A 263 -2.65 10.05 12.19
N TYR A 264 -2.25 11.32 12.15
CA TYR A 264 -1.37 11.93 13.16
C TYR A 264 -2.03 11.97 14.54
N ASP A 265 -3.27 12.45 14.64
CA ASP A 265 -4.02 12.54 15.90
C ASP A 265 -4.25 11.16 16.54
N GLN A 266 -4.40 10.11 15.71
CA GLN A 266 -4.48 8.72 16.16
C GLN A 266 -3.11 8.11 16.52
N LYS A 267 -2.02 8.88 16.42
CA LYS A 267 -0.64 8.44 16.69
C LYS A 267 -0.20 7.24 15.86
N LEU A 268 -0.63 7.20 14.61
CA LEU A 268 -0.30 6.10 13.69
C LEU A 268 1.04 6.29 12.98
N PHE A 269 1.66 7.45 13.07
CA PHE A 269 2.94 7.73 12.43
C PHE A 269 4.06 6.98 13.15
N THR A 270 4.79 6.17 12.39
CA THR A 270 5.90 5.33 12.87
C THR A 270 7.20 5.53 12.10
N LYS A 271 7.14 6.32 11.00
CA LYS A 271 8.26 6.57 10.10
C LYS A 271 8.47 8.06 9.92
N GLU A 272 9.74 8.44 9.77
CA GLU A 272 10.13 9.82 9.48
C GLU A 272 9.37 10.42 8.28
N SER A 273 9.26 9.65 7.19
CA SER A 273 8.57 10.11 5.98
C SER A 273 7.10 10.50 6.19
N GLU A 274 6.43 9.93 7.18
CA GLU A 274 5.03 10.22 7.49
C GLU A 274 4.88 11.61 8.12
N TYR A 275 5.77 11.94 9.08
CA TYR A 275 5.86 13.28 9.69
C TYR A 275 6.27 14.33 8.66
N LEU A 276 7.31 14.03 7.85
CA LEU A 276 7.78 14.95 6.82
C LEU A 276 6.71 15.25 5.76
N ASN A 277 5.99 14.23 5.29
CA ASN A 277 4.90 14.40 4.33
C ASN A 277 3.77 15.27 4.89
N PHE A 278 3.38 15.03 6.15
CA PHE A 278 2.35 15.84 6.78
C PHE A 278 2.79 17.29 7.00
N ALA A 279 4.02 17.50 7.49
CA ALA A 279 4.56 18.85 7.64
C ALA A 279 4.62 19.59 6.29
N GLN A 280 5.03 18.93 5.20
CA GLN A 280 5.05 19.51 3.88
C GLN A 280 3.64 19.85 3.36
N ALA A 281 2.65 18.97 3.59
CA ALA A 281 1.26 19.25 3.25
C ALA A 281 0.73 20.47 4.01
N LEU A 282 1.04 20.60 5.29
CA LEU A 282 0.69 21.77 6.10
C LEU A 282 1.36 23.04 5.59
N LEU A 283 2.66 22.98 5.24
CA LEU A 283 3.39 24.13 4.70
C LEU A 283 2.83 24.57 3.35
N SER A 284 2.46 23.66 2.47
CA SER A 284 1.83 23.98 1.18
C SER A 284 0.47 24.67 1.33
N ARG A 285 -0.19 24.50 2.48
CA ARG A 285 -1.47 25.10 2.84
C ARG A 285 -1.33 26.34 3.73
N GLU A 286 -0.09 26.86 3.86
CA GLU A 286 0.20 28.04 4.67
C GLU A 286 -0.18 27.87 6.16
N ILE A 287 -0.01 26.65 6.71
CA ILE A 287 -0.22 26.31 8.13
C ILE A 287 1.13 25.99 8.80
N PRO A 288 2.08 26.94 8.81
CA PRO A 288 3.45 26.65 9.21
C PRO A 288 3.61 26.36 10.70
N TYR A 289 2.80 26.95 11.57
CA TYR A 289 2.86 26.73 13.01
C TYR A 289 2.62 25.27 13.36
N LYS A 290 1.57 24.68 12.79
CA LYS A 290 1.25 23.26 12.98
C LYS A 290 2.31 22.34 12.34
N ALA A 291 2.83 22.72 11.18
CA ALA A 291 3.92 21.99 10.53
C ALA A 291 5.17 21.88 11.42
N ALA A 292 5.52 22.99 12.08
CA ALA A 292 6.65 23.01 13.00
C ALA A 292 6.43 22.04 14.20
N HIS A 293 5.25 22.10 14.82
CA HIS A 293 4.95 21.18 15.93
C HIS A 293 4.93 19.71 15.51
N VAL A 294 4.41 19.39 14.33
CA VAL A 294 4.44 18.01 13.79
C VAL A 294 5.89 17.51 13.67
N LEU A 295 6.81 18.37 13.19
CA LEU A 295 8.23 18.03 13.10
C LEU A 295 8.88 17.87 14.47
N GLU A 296 8.58 18.78 15.41
CA GLU A 296 9.06 18.69 16.80
C GLU A 296 8.60 17.41 17.48
N ASP A 297 7.30 17.08 17.39
CA ASP A 297 6.76 15.85 17.97
C ASP A 297 7.46 14.60 17.41
N GLY A 298 7.73 14.60 16.10
CA GLY A 298 8.47 13.51 15.45
C GLY A 298 9.92 13.41 15.93
N MET A 299 10.58 14.55 16.16
CA MET A 299 11.95 14.62 16.69
C MET A 299 12.02 14.27 18.19
N GLU A 300 11.01 14.63 18.96
CA GLU A 300 10.90 14.27 20.38
C GLU A 300 10.61 12.78 20.59
N ALA A 301 9.85 12.19 19.65
CA ALA A 301 9.58 10.75 19.64
C ALA A 301 10.75 9.90 19.08
N ASP A 302 11.88 10.51 18.73
CA ASP A 302 13.04 9.87 18.08
C ASP A 302 12.68 9.15 16.75
N VAL A 303 11.57 9.55 16.08
CA VAL A 303 11.14 9.03 14.78
C VAL A 303 11.72 9.86 13.64
N VAL A 304 11.78 11.18 13.80
CA VAL A 304 12.40 12.12 12.86
C VAL A 304 13.82 12.40 13.30
N GLU A 305 14.79 12.11 12.46
CA GLU A 305 16.21 12.39 12.73
C GLU A 305 16.46 13.90 12.82
N LYS A 306 17.23 14.34 13.84
CA LYS A 306 17.65 15.74 13.99
C LYS A 306 18.82 16.09 13.07
N SER A 307 18.75 15.69 11.81
CA SER A 307 19.74 16.04 10.79
C SER A 307 19.63 17.52 10.39
N ALA A 308 20.71 18.08 9.88
CA ALA A 308 20.73 19.47 9.39
C ALA A 308 19.58 19.76 8.41
N ARG A 309 19.23 18.80 7.54
CA ARG A 309 18.11 18.89 6.59
C ARG A 309 16.75 19.04 7.31
N ASN A 310 16.49 18.19 8.28
CA ASN A 310 15.21 18.19 9.00
C ASN A 310 15.10 19.39 9.95
N LEU A 311 16.21 19.77 10.60
CA LEU A 311 16.30 20.99 11.40
C LEU A 311 16.08 22.25 10.56
N SER A 312 16.64 22.28 9.33
CA SER A 312 16.43 23.38 8.38
C SER A 312 14.95 23.47 7.94
N LEU A 313 14.27 22.34 7.74
CA LEU A 313 12.83 22.30 7.44
C LEU A 313 11.99 22.82 8.62
N LEU A 314 12.31 22.39 9.83
CA LEU A 314 11.67 22.88 11.06
C LEU A 314 11.88 24.38 11.24
N GLY A 315 13.10 24.87 10.99
CA GLY A 315 13.40 26.28 11.03
C GLY A 315 12.65 27.09 9.97
N ASP A 316 12.46 26.55 8.75
CA ASP A 316 11.62 27.17 7.71
C ASP A 316 10.17 27.28 8.19
N ALA A 317 9.63 26.22 8.81
CA ALA A 317 8.28 26.23 9.35
C ALA A 317 8.12 27.31 10.44
N TRP A 318 9.05 27.41 11.39
CA TRP A 318 9.03 28.44 12.43
C TRP A 318 9.21 29.85 11.86
N MET A 319 10.07 30.01 10.87
CA MET A 319 10.25 31.29 10.20
C MET A 319 8.98 31.76 9.49
N LEU A 320 8.31 30.88 8.75
CA LEU A 320 7.02 31.14 8.11
C LEU A 320 5.90 31.42 9.11
N ALA A 321 5.95 30.78 10.29
CA ALA A 321 5.05 31.05 11.41
C ALA A 321 5.36 32.36 12.12
N LYS A 322 6.48 33.04 11.77
CA LYS A 322 7.02 34.24 12.44
C LYS A 322 7.45 34.01 13.89
N GLU A 323 7.67 32.78 14.26
CA GLU A 323 8.20 32.37 15.56
C GLU A 323 9.75 32.40 15.51
N TYR A 324 10.30 33.61 15.40
CA TYR A 324 11.72 33.84 15.08
C TYR A 324 12.66 33.29 16.14
N ASP A 325 12.27 33.30 17.44
CA ASP A 325 13.11 32.75 18.50
C ASP A 325 13.30 31.25 18.35
N ASN A 326 12.22 30.52 18.06
CA ASN A 326 12.26 29.08 17.77
C ASN A 326 13.06 28.79 16.50
N ALA A 327 12.82 29.58 15.44
CA ALA A 327 13.53 29.45 14.17
C ALA A 327 15.06 29.61 14.34
N ILE A 328 15.51 30.61 15.14
CA ILE A 328 16.92 30.86 15.39
C ILE A 328 17.59 29.65 16.07
N VAL A 329 16.93 29.07 17.09
CA VAL A 329 17.49 27.94 17.81
C VAL A 329 17.77 26.75 16.89
N VAL A 330 16.77 26.34 16.11
CA VAL A 330 16.89 25.16 15.24
C VAL A 330 17.75 25.42 14.01
N MET A 331 17.67 26.62 13.43
CA MET A 331 18.51 27.00 12.28
C MET A 331 19.98 27.14 12.66
N THR A 332 20.29 27.57 13.88
CA THR A 332 21.68 27.60 14.36
C THR A 332 22.25 26.18 14.42
N GLN A 333 21.48 25.23 14.95
CA GLN A 333 21.88 23.81 14.97
C GLN A 333 22.06 23.25 13.54
N ALA A 334 21.12 23.54 12.65
CA ALA A 334 21.23 23.14 11.25
C ALA A 334 22.49 23.70 10.56
N ALA A 335 22.77 25.00 10.76
CA ALA A 335 23.92 25.67 10.18
C ALA A 335 25.26 25.19 10.76
N ASP A 336 25.30 24.90 12.06
CA ASP A 336 26.51 24.37 12.74
C ASP A 336 26.82 22.93 12.28
N GLU A 337 25.79 22.14 12.01
CA GLU A 337 25.96 20.77 11.52
C GLU A 337 26.31 20.71 10.03
N SER A 338 25.61 21.48 9.19
CA SER A 338 25.81 21.45 7.73
C SER A 338 27.03 22.25 7.28
N GLY A 339 27.31 23.39 7.91
CA GLY A 339 28.26 24.40 7.41
C GLY A 339 27.83 25.04 6.10
N GLU A 340 26.60 24.77 5.60
CA GLU A 340 26.12 25.27 4.31
C GLU A 340 25.73 26.75 4.36
N GLY A 341 26.09 27.48 3.31
CA GLY A 341 25.74 28.88 3.16
C GLY A 341 24.24 29.16 3.15
N ARG A 342 23.46 28.20 2.70
CA ARG A 342 21.99 28.27 2.70
C ARG A 342 21.43 28.45 4.12
N ASP A 343 21.91 27.71 5.09
CA ASP A 343 21.38 27.75 6.45
C ASP A 343 21.83 29.01 7.18
N TYR A 344 23.07 29.46 6.97
CA TYR A 344 23.53 30.79 7.40
C TYR A 344 22.73 31.93 6.75
N PHE A 345 22.37 31.79 5.49
CA PHE A 345 21.55 32.79 4.79
C PHE A 345 20.16 32.93 5.43
N LYS A 346 19.52 31.83 5.78
CA LYS A 346 18.24 31.84 6.49
C LYS A 346 18.34 32.55 7.85
N LEU A 347 19.38 32.28 8.61
CA LEU A 347 19.65 33.03 9.85
C LEU A 347 19.82 34.54 9.58
N ALA A 348 20.54 34.91 8.53
CA ALA A 348 20.68 36.34 8.14
C ALA A 348 19.30 36.97 7.81
N GLN A 349 18.39 36.23 7.14
CA GLN A 349 17.03 36.69 6.86
C GLN A 349 16.23 36.90 8.15
N ILE A 350 16.26 35.92 9.07
CA ILE A 350 15.54 36.01 10.35
C ILE A 350 16.03 37.23 11.15
N TYR A 351 17.35 37.45 11.26
CA TYR A 351 17.89 38.60 11.96
C TYR A 351 17.59 39.91 11.27
N THR A 352 17.42 39.91 9.92
CA THR A 352 16.97 41.11 9.17
C THR A 352 15.52 41.43 9.54
N GLU A 353 14.63 40.48 9.56
CA GLU A 353 13.23 40.67 9.98
C GLU A 353 13.10 41.20 11.42
N ARG A 354 13.99 40.75 12.30
CA ARG A 354 14.07 41.24 13.68
C ARG A 354 14.80 42.59 13.81
N GLN A 355 15.38 43.13 12.72
CA GLN A 355 16.19 44.35 12.72
C GLN A 355 17.46 44.23 13.63
N GLU A 356 17.92 43.00 13.86
CA GLU A 356 19.17 42.73 14.57
C GLU A 356 20.36 42.80 13.59
N TRP A 357 20.64 44.00 13.11
CA TRP A 357 21.52 44.27 11.96
C TRP A 357 22.95 43.72 12.12
N SER A 358 23.53 43.77 13.32
CA SER A 358 24.87 43.20 13.57
C SER A 358 24.92 41.69 13.33
N LYS A 359 23.88 40.95 13.74
CA LYS A 359 23.80 39.53 13.51
C LYS A 359 23.45 39.23 12.06
N SER A 360 22.54 40.00 11.45
CA SER A 360 22.24 39.89 10.03
C SER A 360 23.51 40.02 9.18
N LEU A 361 24.37 41.00 9.50
CA LEU A 361 25.66 41.20 8.84
C LEU A 361 26.62 40.03 9.07
N GLU A 362 26.71 39.51 10.30
CA GLU A 362 27.53 38.35 10.65
C GLU A 362 27.13 37.14 9.81
N PHE A 363 25.84 36.75 9.84
CA PHE A 363 25.35 35.56 9.18
C PHE A 363 25.32 35.68 7.65
N SER A 364 25.09 36.87 7.10
CA SER A 364 25.24 37.11 5.65
C SER A 364 26.68 36.95 5.18
N ASN A 365 27.65 37.33 6.02
CA ASN A 365 29.07 37.09 5.73
C ASN A 365 29.39 35.58 5.79
N LYS A 366 28.92 34.86 6.81
CA LYS A 366 29.08 33.37 6.87
C LYS A 366 28.51 32.72 5.63
N ALA A 367 27.29 33.10 5.23
CA ALA A 367 26.61 32.55 4.06
C ALA A 367 27.42 32.77 2.77
N LEU A 368 27.95 33.97 2.58
CA LEU A 368 28.80 34.31 1.40
C LEU A 368 30.15 33.58 1.41
N ASN A 369 30.73 33.39 2.59
CA ASN A 369 32.02 32.72 2.75
C ASN A 369 31.94 31.20 2.53
N ALA A 370 30.80 30.57 2.79
CA ALA A 370 30.56 29.16 2.50
C ALA A 370 30.64 28.86 0.98
N GLY A 371 30.25 29.80 0.15
CA GLY A 371 30.50 29.78 -1.30
C GLY A 371 29.57 28.90 -2.13
N ASP A 372 28.57 28.23 -1.52
CA ASP A 372 27.66 27.27 -2.13
C ASP A 372 26.26 27.82 -2.42
N LEU A 373 26.05 29.13 -2.27
CA LEU A 373 24.75 29.77 -2.50
C LEU A 373 24.37 29.73 -3.99
N LYS A 374 23.16 29.25 -4.30
CA LYS A 374 22.59 29.30 -5.65
C LYS A 374 22.34 30.73 -6.15
N ALA A 375 22.06 31.66 -5.23
CA ALA A 375 21.76 33.06 -5.51
C ALA A 375 22.53 33.96 -4.52
N PRO A 376 23.88 34.11 -4.68
CA PRO A 376 24.71 34.88 -3.75
C PRO A 376 24.28 36.33 -3.64
N TYR A 377 23.66 36.89 -4.71
CA TYR A 377 23.17 38.27 -4.72
C TYR A 377 22.13 38.53 -3.62
N GLN A 378 21.32 37.53 -3.23
CA GLN A 378 20.35 37.72 -2.14
C GLN A 378 21.06 37.98 -0.80
N ALA A 379 22.11 37.23 -0.53
CA ALA A 379 22.92 37.44 0.67
C ALA A 379 23.70 38.77 0.62
N LEU A 380 24.12 39.21 -0.57
CA LEU A 380 24.72 40.54 -0.74
C LEU A 380 23.71 41.67 -0.48
N ILE A 381 22.46 41.53 -0.92
CA ILE A 381 21.41 42.54 -0.63
C ILE A 381 21.17 42.64 0.87
N ILE A 382 21.00 41.49 1.58
CA ILE A 382 20.84 41.49 3.04
C ILE A 382 22.04 42.08 3.74
N LYS A 383 23.26 41.73 3.31
CA LYS A 383 24.51 42.30 3.85
C LYS A 383 24.54 43.80 3.67
N GLY A 384 24.27 44.32 2.46
CA GLY A 384 24.25 45.75 2.19
C GLY A 384 23.18 46.48 3.01
N LEU A 385 22.00 45.90 3.18
CA LEU A 385 20.94 46.42 4.03
C LEU A 385 21.35 46.48 5.50
N ALA A 386 22.00 45.43 6.01
CA ALA A 386 22.51 45.41 7.38
C ALA A 386 23.60 46.48 7.59
N GLN A 387 24.55 46.62 6.66
CA GLN A 387 25.59 47.63 6.71
C GLN A 387 25.00 49.05 6.68
N TYR A 388 23.99 49.31 5.83
CA TYR A 388 23.30 50.60 5.78
C TYR A 388 22.66 50.93 7.14
N ASN A 389 21.95 50.01 7.76
CA ASN A 389 21.30 50.21 9.06
C ASN A 389 22.28 50.31 10.24
N LEU A 390 23.51 49.83 10.06
CA LEU A 390 24.61 49.99 11.01
C LEU A 390 25.40 51.29 10.79
N ASP A 391 24.94 52.12 9.88
CA ASP A 391 25.62 53.39 9.48
C ASP A 391 26.96 53.19 8.76
N GLU A 392 27.20 52.00 8.21
CA GLU A 392 28.40 51.67 7.42
C GLU A 392 28.17 51.98 5.93
N LEU A 393 27.87 53.26 5.58
CA LEU A 393 27.41 53.66 4.25
C LEU A 393 28.40 53.30 3.13
N GLU A 394 29.71 53.46 3.35
CA GLU A 394 30.73 53.11 2.35
C GLU A 394 30.76 51.59 2.08
N SER A 395 30.74 50.79 3.14
CA SER A 395 30.71 49.34 3.05
C SER A 395 29.43 48.85 2.33
N ALA A 396 28.27 49.44 2.66
CA ALA A 396 27.00 49.18 2.02
C ALA A 396 27.03 49.47 0.52
N SER A 397 27.55 50.65 0.10
CA SER A 397 27.71 51.02 -1.30
C SER A 397 28.55 49.98 -2.08
N ILE A 398 29.69 49.57 -1.52
CA ILE A 398 30.56 48.54 -2.13
C ILE A 398 29.83 47.20 -2.24
N THR A 399 29.04 46.83 -1.22
CA THR A 399 28.30 45.58 -1.22
C THR A 399 27.18 45.57 -2.26
N PHE A 400 26.43 46.66 -2.40
CA PHE A 400 25.42 46.83 -3.44
C PHE A 400 26.04 46.89 -4.83
N PHE A 401 27.21 47.52 -5.00
CA PHE A 401 27.94 47.46 -6.26
C PHE A 401 28.27 46.03 -6.69
N LYS A 402 28.68 45.18 -5.74
CA LYS A 402 28.90 43.74 -6.00
C LYS A 402 27.59 43.04 -6.35
N ALA A 403 26.49 43.35 -5.64
CA ALA A 403 25.18 42.77 -5.95
C ALA A 403 24.70 43.17 -7.36
N ALA A 404 24.97 44.39 -7.83
CA ALA A 404 24.59 44.85 -9.16
C ALA A 404 25.26 44.09 -10.32
N SER A 405 26.33 43.33 -10.06
CA SER A 405 26.94 42.45 -11.06
C SER A 405 26.05 41.23 -11.42
N TYR A 406 25.02 40.96 -10.64
CA TYR A 406 24.05 39.93 -10.91
C TYR A 406 22.80 40.53 -11.56
N PRO A 407 22.40 40.07 -12.77
CA PRO A 407 21.26 40.67 -13.48
C PRO A 407 19.96 40.69 -12.65
N ALA A 408 19.75 39.66 -11.82
CA ALA A 408 18.56 39.56 -10.96
C ALA A 408 18.53 40.61 -9.83
N ALA A 409 19.66 41.15 -9.43
CA ALA A 409 19.78 42.14 -8.36
C ALA A 409 20.09 43.58 -8.88
N GLU A 410 20.46 43.74 -10.15
CA GLU A 410 20.97 44.97 -10.74
C GLU A 410 20.11 46.21 -10.40
N LYS A 411 18.81 46.12 -10.68
CA LYS A 411 17.89 47.25 -10.43
C LYS A 411 17.80 47.64 -8.96
N VAL A 412 17.64 46.65 -8.08
CA VAL A 412 17.52 46.89 -6.62
C VAL A 412 18.83 47.41 -6.04
N ALA A 413 19.93 46.85 -6.49
CA ALA A 413 21.26 47.27 -6.04
C ALA A 413 21.58 48.71 -6.45
N HIS A 414 21.27 49.13 -7.69
CA HIS A 414 21.42 50.51 -8.13
C HIS A 414 20.53 51.49 -7.35
N GLN A 415 19.28 51.13 -7.09
CA GLN A 415 18.39 51.97 -6.26
C GLN A 415 18.97 52.20 -4.85
N TRP A 416 19.56 51.18 -4.24
CA TRP A 416 20.22 51.35 -2.96
C TRP A 416 21.48 52.19 -3.05
N GLN A 417 22.28 52.08 -4.13
CA GLN A 417 23.46 52.94 -4.34
C GLN A 417 23.08 54.41 -4.47
N GLU A 418 22.08 54.75 -5.28
CA GLU A 418 21.57 56.11 -5.43
C GLU A 418 21.04 56.65 -4.09
N TYR A 419 20.35 55.83 -3.32
CA TYR A 419 19.83 56.19 -2.01
C TYR A 419 20.98 56.50 -1.01
N ILE A 420 22.01 55.65 -0.98
CA ILE A 420 23.19 55.85 -0.14
C ILE A 420 23.96 57.12 -0.52
N GLU A 421 24.16 57.33 -1.81
CA GLU A 421 24.84 58.55 -2.31
C GLU A 421 24.07 59.81 -1.90
N SER A 422 22.78 59.85 -2.07
CA SER A 422 21.91 60.94 -1.63
C SER A 422 22.01 61.19 -0.12
N GLU A 423 22.06 60.12 0.70
CA GLU A 423 22.21 60.22 2.16
C GLU A 423 23.60 60.75 2.53
N GLN A 424 24.66 60.33 1.85
CA GLN A 424 26.02 60.83 2.06
C GLN A 424 26.12 62.33 1.74
N GLN A 425 25.58 62.77 0.58
CA GLN A 425 25.53 64.19 0.18
C GLN A 425 24.73 65.05 1.18
N ARG A 426 23.60 64.51 1.66
CA ARG A 426 22.79 65.17 2.70
C ARG A 426 23.58 65.38 4.00
N ARG A 427 24.32 64.36 4.46
CA ARG A 427 25.15 64.43 5.66
C ARG A 427 26.30 65.43 5.50
N GLU A 428 26.97 65.42 4.35
CA GLU A 428 28.03 66.35 4.05
C GLU A 428 27.51 67.78 4.05
N TYR A 429 26.35 68.02 3.41
CA TYR A 429 25.72 69.34 3.44
C TYR A 429 25.43 69.85 4.84
N ILE A 430 24.85 68.99 5.71
CA ILE A 430 24.56 69.33 7.09
C ILE A 430 25.82 69.60 7.88
N ALA A 431 26.87 68.80 7.71
CA ALA A 431 28.15 68.98 8.40
C ALA A 431 28.87 70.33 7.98
N ASN A 432 28.70 70.74 6.71
CA ASN A 432 29.29 71.97 6.21
C ASN A 432 28.41 73.19 6.48
N ALA A 433 27.16 73.08 6.84
CA ALA A 433 26.20 74.13 7.13
C ALA A 433 26.10 74.52 8.62
N GLY A 434 26.66 73.71 9.54
CA GLY A 434 26.77 73.99 10.95
C GLY A 434 28.15 74.43 11.38
#